data_979e434354e0bbcb78a113391e2236e2
#
_entry.id   979e434354e0bbcb78a113391e2236e2
#
_cell.length_a   1.000
_cell.length_b   1.000
_cell.length_c   1.000
_cell.angle_alpha   90.00
_cell.angle_beta   90.00
_cell.angle_gamma   90.00
#
_symmetry.space_group_name_H-M   'P 1'
#
loop_
_entity.id
_entity.type
_entity.pdbx_description
1 polymer ?
#
loop_
_entity_poly.entity_id
_entity_poly.type
_entity_poly.pdbx_seq_one_letter_code
_entity_poly.pdbx_strand_id
1 'polypeptide(L)'
;MKASFFPYRLEFKQASGTSRGILKSKETWFIKIEDEHATGFGECGMFRGLSCDDRPDFESKLKWVCHHIDLGLEQLLIELIDFPSIQFGLEMAFLDLLSDSSNVLFPSKFTSGKASIPINGLIWMGDEQFMKSQIRSKIDAGFNCLKIKIGAIDFDTELSLIKAIRKEYDVETIELRVDANGAFSPLEAMEKLKRLSDFNLHSIEQPIRQGQHDAMAKLCAHAPLPIALDEELIGIHDVTKRSLLLQTINPQYIILKPTLVGGFSGSQSWIDLAEKQSVDWWITSALES
;
A
#
# COMPACT_ATOMS: atom_id res chain seq x y z
N MET A 1 29.47 12.20 -6.79
CA MET A 1 28.68 11.80 -5.59
C MET A 1 29.23 10.51 -4.98
N LYS A 2 28.91 10.22 -3.72
CA LYS A 2 29.20 8.92 -3.07
C LYS A 2 27.88 8.32 -2.60
N ALA A 3 27.77 7.00 -2.68
CA ALA A 3 26.61 6.30 -2.15
C ALA A 3 27.03 5.07 -1.35
N SER A 4 26.24 4.76 -0.33
CA SER A 4 26.34 3.56 0.48
C SER A 4 24.95 3.11 0.88
N PHE A 5 24.83 1.86 1.32
CA PHE A 5 23.58 1.35 1.88
C PHE A 5 23.87 0.49 3.10
N PHE A 6 22.86 0.34 3.96
CA PHE A 6 22.92 -0.54 5.11
C PHE A 6 21.54 -1.16 5.38
N PRO A 7 21.50 -2.43 5.79
CA PRO A 7 20.27 -3.08 6.23
C PRO A 7 19.88 -2.57 7.61
N TYR A 8 18.58 -2.52 7.85
CA TYR A 8 18.01 -2.22 9.17
C TYR A 8 16.84 -3.15 9.47
N ARG A 9 16.70 -3.56 10.71
CA ARG A 9 15.59 -4.39 11.16
C ARG A 9 14.66 -3.59 12.04
N LEU A 10 13.45 -3.37 11.55
CA LEU A 10 12.36 -2.74 12.29
C LEU A 10 11.70 -3.80 13.19
N GLU A 11 11.60 -3.51 14.48
CA GLU A 11 10.88 -4.36 15.43
C GLU A 11 9.50 -3.77 15.70
N PHE A 12 8.44 -4.55 15.48
CA PHE A 12 7.08 -4.08 15.73
C PHE A 12 6.81 -3.96 17.23
N LYS A 13 6.20 -2.87 17.67
CA LYS A 13 5.74 -2.70 19.06
C LYS A 13 4.69 -3.75 19.47
N GLN A 14 3.91 -4.20 18.51
CA GLN A 14 2.93 -5.28 18.65
C GLN A 14 2.98 -6.17 17.41
N ALA A 15 2.91 -7.48 17.61
CA ALA A 15 2.83 -8.43 16.52
C ALA A 15 1.59 -8.15 15.67
N SER A 16 1.77 -8.09 14.35
CA SER A 16 0.72 -7.72 13.40
C SER A 16 0.30 -8.93 12.56
N GLY A 17 -0.97 -9.33 12.67
CA GLY A 17 -1.55 -10.40 11.88
C GLY A 17 -1.84 -9.96 10.45
N THR A 18 -1.23 -10.61 9.47
CA THR A 18 -1.46 -10.37 8.05
C THR A 18 -1.95 -11.64 7.37
N SER A 19 -2.42 -11.54 6.12
CA SER A 19 -2.74 -12.71 5.28
C SER A 19 -1.55 -13.63 5.03
N ARG A 20 -0.33 -13.18 5.29
CA ARG A 20 0.95 -13.94 5.12
C ARG A 20 1.52 -14.48 6.42
N GLY A 21 0.84 -14.26 7.54
CA GLY A 21 1.28 -14.67 8.86
C GLY A 21 1.48 -13.50 9.83
N ILE A 22 2.08 -13.80 10.98
CA ILE A 22 2.28 -12.82 12.05
C ILE A 22 3.66 -12.16 11.86
N LEU A 23 3.65 -10.84 11.66
CA LEU A 23 4.86 -10.03 11.56
C LEU A 23 5.29 -9.55 12.95
N LYS A 24 6.54 -9.80 13.30
CA LYS A 24 7.18 -9.28 14.53
C LYS A 24 8.29 -8.29 14.20
N SER A 25 8.86 -8.40 13.01
CA SER A 25 9.89 -7.51 12.50
C SER A 25 9.80 -7.41 10.99
N LYS A 26 10.39 -6.35 10.41
CA LYS A 26 10.56 -6.14 8.97
C LYS A 26 11.99 -5.76 8.69
N GLU A 27 12.61 -6.39 7.69
CA GLU A 27 13.87 -5.93 7.13
C GLU A 27 13.63 -4.77 6.17
N THR A 28 14.48 -3.78 6.21
CA THR A 28 14.52 -2.68 5.25
C THR A 28 15.97 -2.29 4.98
N TRP A 29 16.21 -1.54 3.93
CA TRP A 29 17.55 -1.02 3.59
C TRP A 29 17.46 0.48 3.44
N PHE A 30 18.41 1.18 4.03
CA PHE A 30 18.58 2.60 3.81
C PHE A 30 19.71 2.83 2.81
N ILE A 31 19.45 3.67 1.81
CA ILE A 31 20.47 4.21 0.93
C ILE A 31 20.83 5.62 1.40
N LYS A 32 22.12 5.90 1.43
CA LYS A 32 22.70 7.19 1.77
C LYS A 32 23.48 7.68 0.56
N ILE A 33 23.21 8.91 0.13
CA ILE A 33 23.98 9.59 -0.91
C ILE A 33 24.59 10.86 -0.33
N GLU A 34 25.79 11.19 -0.79
CA GLU A 34 26.55 12.33 -0.28
C GLU A 34 27.21 13.07 -1.47
N ASP A 35 27.16 14.37 -1.44
CA ASP A 35 28.01 15.24 -2.25
C ASP A 35 28.96 16.05 -1.35
N GLU A 36 29.53 17.15 -1.87
CA GLU A 36 30.47 18.00 -1.12
C GLU A 36 29.75 18.83 -0.04
N HIS A 37 28.42 18.97 -0.08
CA HIS A 37 27.66 19.93 0.70
C HIS A 37 26.58 19.30 1.57
N ALA A 38 26.02 18.16 1.14
CA ALA A 38 24.83 17.59 1.74
C ALA A 38 24.85 16.06 1.78
N THR A 39 23.95 15.52 2.58
CA THR A 39 23.67 14.07 2.67
C THR A 39 22.17 13.85 2.54
N GLY A 40 21.78 12.90 1.72
CA GLY A 40 20.40 12.48 1.57
C GLY A 40 20.20 11.01 1.92
N PHE A 41 19.06 10.70 2.51
CA PHE A 41 18.68 9.36 2.89
C PHE A 41 17.38 8.93 2.22
N GLY A 42 17.26 7.62 1.92
CA GLY A 42 16.01 7.03 1.47
C GLY A 42 15.88 5.60 1.91
N GLU A 43 14.65 5.17 2.15
CA GLU A 43 14.33 3.80 2.55
C GLU A 43 13.95 2.96 1.34
N CYS A 44 14.67 1.86 1.12
CA CYS A 44 14.32 0.81 0.17
C CYS A 44 13.49 -0.24 0.91
N GLY A 45 12.19 0.03 1.05
CA GLY A 45 11.28 -0.68 1.95
C GLY A 45 10.75 -2.00 1.37
N MET A 46 11.57 -2.82 0.71
CA MET A 46 11.17 -4.13 0.18
C MET A 46 10.46 -4.96 1.25
N PHE A 47 9.36 -5.59 0.85
CA PHE A 47 8.54 -6.40 1.75
C PHE A 47 8.61 -7.88 1.36
N ARG A 48 9.16 -8.71 2.26
CA ARG A 48 9.31 -10.15 2.03
C ARG A 48 7.98 -10.83 1.73
N GLY A 49 7.95 -11.62 0.66
CA GLY A 49 6.78 -12.37 0.21
C GLY A 49 5.69 -11.52 -0.47
N LEU A 50 5.93 -10.21 -0.68
CA LEU A 50 4.98 -9.32 -1.35
C LEU A 50 5.61 -8.54 -2.50
N SER A 51 6.74 -7.87 -2.26
CA SER A 51 7.41 -7.06 -3.27
C SER A 51 7.88 -7.90 -4.44
N CYS A 52 7.70 -7.42 -5.67
CA CYS A 52 8.22 -8.10 -6.87
C CYS A 52 9.75 -8.12 -6.91
N ASP A 53 10.39 -7.22 -6.18
CA ASP A 53 11.84 -7.15 -5.99
C ASP A 53 12.34 -7.90 -4.73
N ASP A 54 11.49 -8.73 -4.09
CA ASP A 54 11.95 -9.73 -3.10
C ASP A 54 12.71 -10.87 -3.81
N ARG A 55 13.95 -10.57 -4.18
CA ARG A 55 14.79 -11.40 -5.03
C ARG A 55 16.16 -11.61 -4.38
N PRO A 56 16.85 -12.74 -4.68
CA PRO A 56 18.17 -13.00 -4.15
C PRO A 56 19.26 -11.98 -4.55
N ASP A 57 19.05 -11.28 -5.67
CA ASP A 57 19.97 -10.28 -6.22
C ASP A 57 19.71 -8.85 -5.70
N PHE A 58 18.76 -8.64 -4.78
CA PHE A 58 18.38 -7.33 -4.26
C PHE A 58 19.57 -6.52 -3.72
N GLU A 59 20.35 -7.10 -2.79
CA GLU A 59 21.52 -6.41 -2.25
C GLU A 59 22.64 -6.22 -3.29
N SER A 60 22.77 -7.14 -4.25
CA SER A 60 23.71 -6.98 -5.36
C SER A 60 23.31 -5.80 -6.23
N LYS A 61 22.02 -5.57 -6.42
CA LYS A 61 21.51 -4.41 -7.15
C LYS A 61 21.74 -3.11 -6.36
N LEU A 62 21.56 -3.11 -5.04
CA LEU A 62 21.91 -1.96 -4.19
C LEU A 62 23.42 -1.62 -4.28
N LYS A 63 24.30 -2.64 -4.26
CA LYS A 63 25.73 -2.45 -4.48
C LYS A 63 25.99 -1.82 -5.84
N TRP A 64 25.36 -2.34 -6.89
CA TRP A 64 25.47 -1.79 -8.23
C TRP A 64 25.05 -0.31 -8.28
N VAL A 65 23.91 0.04 -7.67
CA VAL A 65 23.43 1.43 -7.56
C VAL A 65 24.49 2.33 -6.91
N CYS A 66 25.07 1.90 -5.78
CA CYS A 66 26.10 2.70 -5.09
C CYS A 66 27.34 2.94 -5.95
N HIS A 67 27.73 2.00 -6.81
CA HIS A 67 28.85 2.17 -7.73
C HIS A 67 28.52 3.03 -8.95
N HIS A 68 27.24 3.20 -9.27
CA HIS A 68 26.79 3.91 -10.47
C HIS A 68 25.96 5.17 -10.13
N ILE A 69 26.09 5.68 -8.91
CA ILE A 69 25.29 6.82 -8.45
C ILE A 69 25.45 8.06 -9.31
N ASP A 70 26.59 8.21 -9.97
CA ASP A 70 26.90 9.32 -10.87
C ASP A 70 26.13 9.29 -12.21
N LEU A 71 25.38 8.21 -12.51
CA LEU A 71 24.43 8.19 -13.63
C LEU A 71 23.27 9.18 -13.43
N GLY A 72 23.03 9.60 -12.19
CA GLY A 72 21.90 10.47 -11.85
C GLY A 72 20.57 9.73 -11.75
N LEU A 73 19.58 10.37 -11.10
CA LEU A 73 18.32 9.74 -10.73
C LEU A 73 17.57 9.19 -11.94
N GLU A 74 17.41 9.96 -13.00
CA GLU A 74 16.62 9.57 -14.18
C GLU A 74 17.11 8.26 -14.80
N GLN A 75 18.43 8.15 -15.05
CA GLN A 75 18.99 6.93 -15.62
C GLN A 75 18.92 5.76 -14.67
N LEU A 76 19.16 5.99 -13.36
CA LEU A 76 19.04 4.94 -12.36
C LEU A 76 17.62 4.39 -12.26
N LEU A 77 16.59 5.22 -12.36
CA LEU A 77 15.19 4.75 -12.34
C LEU A 77 14.87 3.83 -13.54
N ILE A 78 15.44 4.11 -14.72
CA ILE A 78 15.29 3.23 -15.90
C ILE A 78 15.94 1.87 -15.65
N GLU A 79 17.18 1.85 -15.13
CA GLU A 79 17.95 0.63 -14.83
C GLU A 79 17.36 -0.22 -13.71
N LEU A 80 16.48 0.38 -12.92
CA LEU A 80 15.84 -0.21 -11.74
C LEU A 80 14.37 -0.53 -11.92
N ILE A 81 13.90 -0.64 -13.16
CA ILE A 81 12.48 -0.85 -13.46
C ILE A 81 11.89 -2.07 -12.73
N ASP A 82 12.68 -3.11 -12.50
CA ASP A 82 12.29 -4.33 -11.78
C ASP A 82 12.56 -4.28 -10.27
N PHE A 83 12.98 -3.10 -9.74
CA PHE A 83 13.31 -2.89 -8.33
C PHE A 83 12.60 -1.66 -7.76
N PRO A 84 11.26 -1.71 -7.65
CA PRO A 84 10.45 -0.55 -7.27
C PRO A 84 10.78 0.02 -5.89
N SER A 85 11.17 -0.82 -4.93
CA SER A 85 11.55 -0.34 -3.60
C SER A 85 12.90 0.39 -3.60
N ILE A 86 13.84 0.01 -4.47
CA ILE A 86 15.10 0.72 -4.66
C ILE A 86 14.86 2.04 -5.39
N GLN A 87 13.97 2.06 -6.40
CA GLN A 87 13.55 3.30 -7.06
C GLN A 87 13.02 4.30 -6.02
N PHE A 88 12.11 3.87 -5.15
CA PHE A 88 11.55 4.74 -4.11
C PHE A 88 12.61 5.26 -3.14
N GLY A 89 13.51 4.39 -2.67
CA GLY A 89 14.63 4.79 -1.82
C GLY A 89 15.54 5.82 -2.48
N LEU A 90 15.84 5.68 -3.78
CA LEU A 90 16.64 6.65 -4.51
C LEU A 90 15.92 7.98 -4.68
N GLU A 91 14.64 7.98 -5.06
CA GLU A 91 13.87 9.23 -5.16
C GLU A 91 13.88 10.00 -3.84
N MET A 92 13.66 9.31 -2.71
CA MET A 92 13.75 9.94 -1.39
C MET A 92 15.15 10.49 -1.12
N ALA A 93 16.21 9.70 -1.36
CA ALA A 93 17.57 10.10 -1.08
C ALA A 93 18.02 11.32 -1.92
N PHE A 94 17.65 11.36 -3.20
CA PHE A 94 17.95 12.52 -4.06
C PHE A 94 17.16 13.78 -3.66
N LEU A 95 15.89 13.61 -3.30
CA LEU A 95 15.07 14.73 -2.79
C LEU A 95 15.59 15.24 -1.45
N ASP A 96 16.00 14.34 -0.56
CA ASP A 96 16.56 14.71 0.74
C ASP A 96 17.91 15.42 0.60
N LEU A 97 18.76 14.97 -0.33
CA LEU A 97 20.02 15.64 -0.68
C LEU A 97 19.81 17.08 -1.16
N LEU A 98 18.70 17.32 -1.88
CA LEU A 98 18.35 18.66 -2.40
C LEU A 98 17.56 19.51 -1.39
N SER A 99 17.09 18.91 -0.29
CA SER A 99 16.40 19.64 0.76
C SER A 99 17.40 20.47 1.56
N ASP A 100 17.00 21.67 2.02
CA ASP A 100 17.84 22.57 2.81
C ASP A 100 18.14 22.04 4.24
N SER A 101 18.48 20.77 4.36
CA SER A 101 18.68 20.05 5.65
C SER A 101 17.47 20.10 6.58
N SER A 102 16.29 20.38 6.03
CA SER A 102 15.03 20.47 6.77
C SER A 102 14.32 19.14 6.96
N ASN A 103 14.81 18.06 6.29
CA ASN A 103 14.14 16.76 6.17
C ASN A 103 12.69 16.86 5.63
N VAL A 104 12.38 17.94 4.91
CA VAL A 104 11.07 18.19 4.31
C VAL A 104 11.20 18.05 2.80
N LEU A 105 10.81 16.90 2.26
CA LEU A 105 10.88 16.62 0.83
C LEU A 105 9.85 17.44 0.02
N PHE A 106 8.67 17.64 0.59
CA PHE A 106 7.55 18.36 -0.06
C PHE A 106 6.97 19.41 0.88
N PRO A 107 7.46 20.67 0.82
CA PRO A 107 6.90 21.75 1.62
C PRO A 107 5.40 21.94 1.36
N SER A 108 4.58 21.88 2.41
CA SER A 108 3.12 21.94 2.31
C SER A 108 2.49 22.46 3.59
N LYS A 109 1.17 22.67 3.58
CA LYS A 109 0.43 22.98 4.81
C LYS A 109 0.50 21.83 5.82
N PHE A 110 0.57 20.58 5.36
CA PHE A 110 0.73 19.41 6.22
C PHE A 110 2.10 19.40 6.90
N THR A 111 3.20 19.49 6.13
CA THR A 111 4.56 19.47 6.66
C THR A 111 4.88 20.68 7.56
N SER A 112 4.16 21.79 7.39
CA SER A 112 4.24 22.97 8.28
C SER A 112 3.29 22.90 9.49
N GLY A 113 2.56 21.79 9.70
CA GLY A 113 1.61 21.61 10.79
C GLY A 113 0.32 22.43 10.68
N LYS A 114 0.03 23.03 9.51
CA LYS A 114 -1.15 23.89 9.29
C LYS A 114 -2.35 23.12 8.73
N ALA A 115 -2.19 21.86 8.38
CA ALA A 115 -3.26 20.97 7.90
C ALA A 115 -2.99 19.54 8.32
N SER A 116 -4.05 18.72 8.40
CA SER A 116 -3.97 17.26 8.60
C SER A 116 -4.18 16.53 7.28
N ILE A 117 -3.74 15.28 7.23
CA ILE A 117 -4.06 14.33 6.17
C ILE A 117 -5.03 13.30 6.76
N PRO A 118 -6.20 13.05 6.13
CA PRO A 118 -7.10 11.98 6.54
C PRO A 118 -6.42 10.61 6.41
N ILE A 119 -6.50 9.81 7.46
CA ILE A 119 -6.01 8.44 7.47
C ILE A 119 -7.04 7.49 8.07
N ASN A 120 -7.03 6.23 7.67
CA ASN A 120 -7.87 5.21 8.29
C ASN A 120 -7.20 4.58 9.52
N GLY A 121 -8.01 4.18 10.48
CA GLY A 121 -7.60 3.25 11.53
C GLY A 121 -7.57 1.82 10.98
N LEU A 122 -6.41 1.15 11.06
CA LEU A 122 -6.30 -0.24 10.62
C LEU A 122 -6.65 -1.20 11.75
N ILE A 123 -7.52 -2.16 11.44
CA ILE A 123 -7.89 -3.30 12.30
C ILE A 123 -7.23 -4.55 11.73
N TRP A 124 -6.20 -5.01 12.42
CA TRP A 124 -5.45 -6.21 12.06
C TRP A 124 -6.26 -7.48 12.27
N MET A 125 -5.95 -8.52 11.49
CA MET A 125 -6.51 -9.84 11.66
C MET A 125 -6.14 -10.42 13.03
N GLY A 126 -7.09 -11.14 13.63
CA GLY A 126 -6.94 -11.82 14.91
C GLY A 126 -8.23 -12.51 15.32
N ASP A 127 -8.32 -12.95 16.57
CA ASP A 127 -9.58 -13.44 17.10
C ASP A 127 -10.60 -12.28 17.29
N GLU A 128 -11.85 -12.64 17.49
CA GLU A 128 -12.96 -11.69 17.60
C GLU A 128 -12.73 -10.65 18.72
N GLN A 129 -12.21 -11.08 19.87
CA GLN A 129 -11.97 -10.19 21.01
C GLN A 129 -10.87 -9.18 20.72
N PHE A 130 -9.80 -9.62 20.11
CA PHE A 130 -8.69 -8.76 19.68
C PHE A 130 -9.15 -7.72 18.64
N MET A 131 -9.94 -8.13 17.65
CA MET A 131 -10.49 -7.21 16.65
C MET A 131 -11.43 -6.18 17.29
N LYS A 132 -12.34 -6.59 18.19
CA LYS A 132 -13.22 -5.68 18.94
C LYS A 132 -12.43 -4.65 19.77
N SER A 133 -11.36 -5.09 20.42
CA SER A 133 -10.48 -4.18 21.19
C SER A 133 -9.82 -3.13 20.31
N GLN A 134 -9.30 -3.53 19.14
CA GLN A 134 -8.71 -2.61 18.18
C GLN A 134 -9.74 -1.59 17.65
N ILE A 135 -10.95 -2.05 17.27
CA ILE A 135 -12.03 -1.20 16.78
C ILE A 135 -12.31 -0.11 17.81
N ARG A 136 -12.56 -0.48 19.08
CA ARG A 136 -12.82 0.48 20.15
C ARG A 136 -11.66 1.46 20.33
N SER A 137 -10.42 0.96 20.39
CA SER A 137 -9.23 1.80 20.53
C SER A 137 -9.08 2.82 19.39
N LYS A 138 -9.43 2.46 18.15
CA LYS A 138 -9.36 3.39 17.00
C LYS A 138 -10.47 4.44 17.07
N ILE A 139 -11.67 4.04 17.44
CA ILE A 139 -12.79 4.98 17.62
C ILE A 139 -12.49 5.97 18.74
N ASP A 140 -12.03 5.48 19.89
CA ASP A 140 -11.64 6.32 21.04
C ASP A 140 -10.49 7.29 20.69
N ALA A 141 -9.62 6.90 19.76
CA ALA A 141 -8.55 7.75 19.22
C ALA A 141 -9.03 8.77 18.16
N GLY A 142 -10.32 8.78 17.81
CA GLY A 142 -10.95 9.76 16.92
C GLY A 142 -10.84 9.43 15.43
N PHE A 143 -10.55 8.17 15.05
CA PHE A 143 -10.62 7.76 13.65
C PHE A 143 -12.07 7.69 13.19
N ASN A 144 -12.38 8.34 12.07
CA ASN A 144 -13.68 8.33 11.40
C ASN A 144 -13.73 7.42 10.16
N CYS A 145 -12.63 6.77 9.82
CA CYS A 145 -12.54 5.72 8.82
C CYS A 145 -11.80 4.52 9.42
N LEU A 146 -12.40 3.34 9.32
CA LEU A 146 -11.79 2.08 9.75
C LEU A 146 -11.63 1.13 8.57
N LYS A 147 -10.43 0.59 8.40
CA LYS A 147 -10.13 -0.49 7.46
C LYS A 147 -9.97 -1.80 8.22
N ILE A 148 -10.85 -2.76 7.97
CA ILE A 148 -10.89 -4.05 8.67
C ILE A 148 -10.33 -5.12 7.75
N LYS A 149 -9.30 -5.81 8.18
CA LYS A 149 -8.80 -6.99 7.46
C LYS A 149 -9.72 -8.18 7.70
N ILE A 150 -10.14 -8.84 6.60
CA ILE A 150 -11.06 -9.98 6.60
C ILE A 150 -10.47 -11.16 5.81
N GLY A 151 -11.09 -12.33 5.92
CA GLY A 151 -10.67 -13.55 5.21
C GLY A 151 -9.73 -14.45 6.00
N ALA A 152 -9.49 -14.18 7.28
CA ALA A 152 -8.63 -15.00 8.14
C ALA A 152 -9.39 -15.85 9.15
N ILE A 153 -10.59 -15.43 9.53
CA ILE A 153 -11.46 -16.16 10.45
C ILE A 153 -12.77 -16.51 9.74
N ASP A 154 -13.68 -17.16 10.46
CA ASP A 154 -15.00 -17.47 9.92
C ASP A 154 -15.72 -16.22 9.41
N PHE A 155 -16.24 -16.27 8.19
CA PHE A 155 -16.83 -15.11 7.52
C PHE A 155 -18.09 -14.58 8.23
N ASP A 156 -18.89 -15.44 8.86
CA ASP A 156 -20.06 -15.01 9.63
C ASP A 156 -19.64 -14.25 10.90
N THR A 157 -18.53 -14.63 11.49
CA THR A 157 -17.92 -13.90 12.60
C THR A 157 -17.43 -12.52 12.15
N GLU A 158 -16.76 -12.40 10.98
CA GLU A 158 -16.35 -11.13 10.40
C GLU A 158 -17.54 -10.21 10.12
N LEU A 159 -18.61 -10.74 9.53
CA LEU A 159 -19.86 -9.99 9.31
C LEU A 159 -20.48 -9.52 10.63
N SER A 160 -20.42 -10.34 11.69
CA SER A 160 -20.94 -9.97 13.01
C SER A 160 -20.20 -8.80 13.63
N LEU A 161 -18.86 -8.70 13.42
CA LEU A 161 -18.05 -7.56 13.82
C LEU A 161 -18.45 -6.28 13.08
N ILE A 162 -18.60 -6.36 11.76
CA ILE A 162 -19.02 -5.23 10.92
C ILE A 162 -20.43 -4.77 11.32
N LYS A 163 -21.35 -5.71 11.52
CA LYS A 163 -22.72 -5.44 11.99
C LYS A 163 -22.74 -4.74 13.35
N ALA A 164 -21.87 -5.15 14.27
CA ALA A 164 -21.78 -4.52 15.58
C ALA A 164 -21.35 -3.05 15.49
N ILE A 165 -20.39 -2.74 14.60
CA ILE A 165 -19.97 -1.35 14.35
C ILE A 165 -21.13 -0.56 13.76
N ARG A 166 -21.81 -1.07 12.72
CA ARG A 166 -22.93 -0.37 12.07
C ARG A 166 -24.15 -0.19 12.95
N LYS A 167 -24.34 -1.05 13.96
CA LYS A 167 -25.41 -0.88 14.95
C LYS A 167 -25.17 0.31 15.87
N GLU A 168 -23.89 0.62 16.14
CA GLU A 168 -23.48 1.69 17.06
C GLU A 168 -23.18 3.00 16.31
N TYR A 169 -22.62 2.90 15.10
CA TYR A 169 -22.17 4.04 14.28
C TYR A 169 -22.74 3.95 12.87
N ASP A 170 -23.43 4.98 12.43
CA ASP A 170 -23.94 5.10 11.07
C ASP A 170 -22.81 5.43 10.06
N VAL A 171 -23.17 5.51 8.78
CA VAL A 171 -22.21 5.76 7.69
C VAL A 171 -21.65 7.18 7.71
N GLU A 172 -22.39 8.13 8.24
CA GLU A 172 -21.97 9.52 8.34
C GLU A 172 -20.93 9.73 9.46
N THR A 173 -20.99 8.86 10.48
CA THR A 173 -20.08 8.93 11.63
C THR A 173 -18.79 8.16 11.35
N ILE A 174 -18.88 6.95 10.81
CA ILE A 174 -17.71 6.08 10.54
C ILE A 174 -17.80 5.46 9.16
N GLU A 175 -16.83 5.80 8.30
CA GLU A 175 -16.58 5.08 7.06
C GLU A 175 -15.96 3.71 7.35
N LEU A 176 -16.49 2.65 6.75
CA LEU A 176 -15.91 1.32 6.84
C LEU A 176 -15.39 0.85 5.50
N ARG A 177 -14.15 0.37 5.51
CA ARG A 177 -13.49 -0.35 4.40
C ARG A 177 -13.10 -1.74 4.86
N VAL A 178 -13.13 -2.70 3.97
CA VAL A 178 -12.63 -4.06 4.26
C VAL A 178 -11.53 -4.44 3.29
N ASP A 179 -10.61 -5.29 3.74
CA ASP A 179 -9.46 -5.74 2.96
C ASP A 179 -9.35 -7.26 3.10
N ALA A 180 -9.60 -7.96 1.98
CA ALA A 180 -9.58 -9.42 1.93
C ALA A 180 -8.21 -9.99 1.52
N ASN A 181 -7.27 -9.17 1.05
CA ASN A 181 -5.95 -9.60 0.55
C ASN A 181 -6.00 -10.86 -0.33
N GLY A 182 -7.01 -10.95 -1.20
CA GLY A 182 -7.20 -12.06 -2.12
C GLY A 182 -7.70 -13.37 -1.49
N ALA A 183 -8.31 -13.31 -0.30
CA ALA A 183 -8.70 -14.51 0.44
C ALA A 183 -9.88 -15.26 -0.17
N PHE A 184 -10.75 -14.60 -0.94
CA PHE A 184 -11.93 -15.26 -1.49
C PHE A 184 -11.61 -16.03 -2.77
N SER A 185 -12.26 -17.17 -2.96
CA SER A 185 -12.26 -17.81 -4.27
C SER A 185 -13.18 -17.05 -5.25
N PRO A 186 -12.92 -17.06 -6.57
CA PRO A 186 -13.81 -16.42 -7.54
C PRO A 186 -15.24 -16.92 -7.51
N LEU A 187 -15.46 -18.18 -7.08
CA LEU A 187 -16.80 -18.80 -7.02
C LEU A 187 -17.64 -18.24 -5.87
N GLU A 188 -17.03 -17.96 -4.74
CA GLU A 188 -17.75 -17.48 -3.55
C GLU A 188 -17.73 -15.95 -3.40
N ALA A 189 -16.79 -15.25 -4.11
CA ALA A 189 -16.57 -13.83 -3.93
C ALA A 189 -17.85 -13.01 -4.12
N MET A 190 -18.61 -13.27 -5.20
CA MET A 190 -19.83 -12.51 -5.48
C MET A 190 -20.87 -12.62 -4.35
N GLU A 191 -21.04 -13.80 -3.76
CA GLU A 191 -21.97 -14.01 -2.65
C GLU A 191 -21.51 -13.28 -1.38
N LYS A 192 -20.23 -13.37 -1.08
CA LYS A 192 -19.64 -12.64 0.05
C LYS A 192 -19.76 -11.13 -0.12
N LEU A 193 -19.51 -10.61 -1.32
CA LEU A 193 -19.65 -9.19 -1.64
C LEU A 193 -21.10 -8.69 -1.48
N LYS A 194 -22.10 -9.49 -1.88
CA LYS A 194 -23.51 -9.17 -1.64
C LYS A 194 -23.81 -9.06 -0.15
N ARG A 195 -23.37 -10.02 0.67
CA ARG A 195 -23.58 -9.98 2.11
C ARG A 195 -22.86 -8.83 2.80
N LEU A 196 -21.68 -8.45 2.33
CA LEU A 196 -20.94 -7.28 2.80
C LEU A 196 -21.63 -5.96 2.44
N SER A 197 -22.29 -5.89 1.29
CA SER A 197 -22.97 -4.67 0.84
C SER A 197 -24.13 -4.23 1.73
N ASP A 198 -24.72 -5.14 2.51
CA ASP A 198 -25.78 -4.83 3.48
C ASP A 198 -25.32 -3.87 4.59
N PHE A 199 -24.00 -3.67 4.74
CA PHE A 199 -23.43 -2.83 5.79
C PHE A 199 -22.96 -1.45 5.31
N ASN A 200 -23.32 -1.03 4.11
CA ASN A 200 -22.93 0.25 3.54
C ASN A 200 -21.41 0.52 3.69
N LEU A 201 -20.60 -0.42 3.24
CA LEU A 201 -19.16 -0.29 3.20
C LEU A 201 -18.75 0.63 2.04
N HIS A 202 -17.69 1.42 2.23
CA HIS A 202 -17.13 2.25 1.17
C HIS A 202 -16.56 1.37 0.04
N SER A 203 -15.77 0.37 0.38
CA SER A 203 -15.10 -0.50 -0.59
C SER A 203 -14.59 -1.79 0.03
N ILE A 204 -14.30 -2.76 -0.85
CA ILE A 204 -13.49 -3.93 -0.53
C ILE A 204 -12.17 -3.89 -1.31
N GLU A 205 -11.05 -4.06 -0.60
CA GLU A 205 -9.72 -4.19 -1.17
C GLU A 205 -9.42 -5.64 -1.53
N GLN A 206 -8.97 -5.88 -2.77
CA GLN A 206 -8.49 -7.14 -3.32
C GLN A 206 -9.29 -8.37 -2.88
N PRO A 207 -10.54 -8.54 -3.32
CA PRO A 207 -11.40 -9.64 -2.87
C PRO A 207 -10.89 -11.03 -3.27
N ILE A 208 -10.32 -11.19 -4.47
CA ILE A 208 -9.73 -12.42 -4.99
C ILE A 208 -8.24 -12.23 -5.27
N ARG A 209 -7.49 -13.33 -5.37
CA ARG A 209 -6.04 -13.29 -5.66
C ARG A 209 -5.75 -12.58 -6.96
N GLN A 210 -4.64 -11.84 -6.99
CA GLN A 210 -4.13 -11.16 -8.18
C GLN A 210 -3.90 -12.13 -9.35
N GLY A 211 -3.92 -11.58 -10.58
CA GLY A 211 -3.71 -12.32 -11.81
C GLY A 211 -4.97 -13.01 -12.37
N GLN A 212 -6.13 -12.85 -11.72
CA GLN A 212 -7.42 -13.39 -12.16
C GLN A 212 -8.27 -12.29 -12.81
N HIS A 213 -7.71 -11.60 -13.81
CA HIS A 213 -8.26 -10.37 -14.38
C HIS A 213 -9.72 -10.51 -14.86
N ASP A 214 -10.06 -11.61 -15.56
CA ASP A 214 -11.43 -11.83 -16.05
C ASP A 214 -12.45 -12.01 -14.91
N ALA A 215 -12.03 -12.71 -13.85
CA ALA A 215 -12.88 -12.88 -12.67
C ALA A 215 -13.04 -11.56 -11.89
N MET A 216 -11.95 -10.82 -11.73
CA MET A 216 -11.96 -9.51 -11.07
C MET A 216 -12.80 -8.51 -11.87
N ALA A 217 -12.69 -8.48 -13.19
CA ALA A 217 -13.50 -7.62 -14.06
C ALA A 217 -15.00 -7.91 -13.91
N LYS A 218 -15.39 -9.20 -13.83
CA LYS A 218 -16.79 -9.58 -13.58
C LYS A 218 -17.27 -9.10 -12.21
N LEU A 219 -16.43 -9.18 -11.18
CA LEU A 219 -16.75 -8.67 -9.85
C LEU A 219 -16.91 -7.15 -9.89
N CYS A 220 -15.97 -6.42 -10.48
CA CYS A 220 -16.05 -4.94 -10.61
C CYS A 220 -17.31 -4.48 -11.35
N ALA A 221 -17.74 -5.23 -12.39
CA ALA A 221 -18.91 -4.90 -13.18
C ALA A 221 -20.26 -5.20 -12.50
N HIS A 222 -20.32 -6.17 -11.58
CA HIS A 222 -21.59 -6.70 -11.09
C HIS A 222 -21.74 -6.74 -9.57
N ALA A 223 -20.67 -6.54 -8.80
CA ALA A 223 -20.77 -6.53 -7.36
C ALA A 223 -21.47 -5.25 -6.86
N PRO A 224 -22.31 -5.36 -5.83
CA PRO A 224 -22.98 -4.20 -5.24
C PRO A 224 -22.08 -3.38 -4.31
N LEU A 225 -20.82 -3.79 -4.14
CA LEU A 225 -19.81 -3.15 -3.29
C LEU A 225 -18.62 -2.73 -4.17
N PRO A 226 -18.19 -1.45 -4.12
CA PRO A 226 -17.02 -0.97 -4.88
C PRO A 226 -15.75 -1.74 -4.55
N ILE A 227 -14.93 -2.00 -5.56
CA ILE A 227 -13.70 -2.78 -5.43
C ILE A 227 -12.48 -1.89 -5.61
N ALA A 228 -11.49 -2.07 -4.73
CA ALA A 228 -10.19 -1.44 -4.79
C ALA A 228 -9.09 -2.48 -5.09
N LEU A 229 -8.23 -2.21 -6.07
CA LEU A 229 -7.10 -3.08 -6.40
C LEU A 229 -5.86 -2.66 -5.60
N ASP A 230 -5.16 -3.62 -5.02
CA ASP A 230 -3.88 -3.46 -4.30
C ASP A 230 -2.81 -4.37 -4.92
N GLU A 231 -2.83 -5.66 -4.57
CA GLU A 231 -1.83 -6.62 -5.03
C GLU A 231 -1.82 -6.79 -6.56
N GLU A 232 -2.91 -6.46 -7.24
CA GLU A 232 -3.02 -6.51 -8.69
C GLU A 232 -2.02 -5.57 -9.41
N LEU A 233 -1.59 -4.49 -8.73
CA LEU A 233 -0.72 -3.46 -9.32
C LEU A 233 0.77 -3.83 -9.23
N ILE A 234 1.12 -4.78 -8.35
CA ILE A 234 2.51 -5.12 -8.04
C ILE A 234 3.18 -5.82 -9.23
N GLY A 235 4.38 -5.34 -9.61
CA GLY A 235 5.17 -5.93 -10.70
C GLY A 235 4.72 -5.51 -12.10
N ILE A 236 3.78 -4.56 -12.22
CA ILE A 236 3.39 -4.00 -13.51
C ILE A 236 4.14 -2.69 -13.75
N HIS A 237 5.25 -2.77 -14.44
CA HIS A 237 6.16 -1.63 -14.65
C HIS A 237 5.85 -0.86 -15.94
N ASP A 238 5.44 -1.56 -16.99
CA ASP A 238 5.14 -0.97 -18.30
C ASP A 238 3.84 -0.17 -18.28
N VAL A 239 3.89 1.09 -18.74
CA VAL A 239 2.75 2.03 -18.73
C VAL A 239 1.58 1.54 -19.57
N THR A 240 1.87 0.86 -20.70
CA THR A 240 0.83 0.30 -21.58
C THR A 240 0.12 -0.86 -20.87
N LYS A 241 0.87 -1.70 -20.15
CA LYS A 241 0.29 -2.80 -19.36
C LYS A 241 -0.53 -2.27 -18.17
N ARG A 242 -0.07 -1.19 -17.50
CA ARG A 242 -0.87 -0.50 -16.46
C ARG A 242 -2.20 -0.02 -17.01
N SER A 243 -2.17 0.68 -18.14
CA SER A 243 -3.39 1.16 -18.80
C SER A 243 -4.32 0.02 -19.20
N LEU A 244 -3.77 -1.05 -19.79
CA LEU A 244 -4.54 -2.24 -20.17
C LEU A 244 -5.17 -2.94 -18.98
N LEU A 245 -4.45 -3.05 -17.85
CA LEU A 245 -4.98 -3.64 -16.62
C LEU A 245 -6.23 -2.89 -16.15
N LEU A 246 -6.14 -1.55 -16.02
CA LEU A 246 -7.26 -0.73 -15.58
C LEU A 246 -8.45 -0.82 -16.56
N GLN A 247 -8.19 -0.82 -17.87
CA GLN A 247 -9.24 -0.99 -18.88
C GLN A 247 -9.91 -2.36 -18.82
N THR A 248 -9.13 -3.41 -18.56
CA THR A 248 -9.63 -4.78 -18.52
C THR A 248 -10.48 -5.03 -17.28
N ILE A 249 -10.00 -4.61 -16.11
CA ILE A 249 -10.67 -4.87 -14.83
C ILE A 249 -11.74 -3.83 -14.55
N ASN A 250 -11.49 -2.57 -14.90
CA ASN A 250 -12.37 -1.42 -14.67
C ASN A 250 -12.81 -1.30 -13.19
N PRO A 251 -11.86 -1.23 -12.24
CA PRO A 251 -12.17 -1.13 -10.82
C PRO A 251 -12.71 0.26 -10.48
N GLN A 252 -13.32 0.41 -9.31
CA GLN A 252 -13.73 1.71 -8.78
C GLN A 252 -12.56 2.46 -8.16
N TYR A 253 -11.60 1.72 -7.57
CA TYR A 253 -10.45 2.31 -6.89
C TYR A 253 -9.17 1.53 -7.15
N ILE A 254 -8.03 2.22 -7.04
CA ILE A 254 -6.71 1.60 -6.86
C ILE A 254 -6.04 2.11 -5.58
N ILE A 255 -5.22 1.25 -4.98
CA ILE A 255 -4.48 1.55 -3.76
C ILE A 255 -2.99 1.55 -4.09
N LEU A 256 -2.33 2.67 -3.84
CA LEU A 256 -0.93 2.84 -4.19
C LEU A 256 -0.06 2.74 -2.94
N LYS A 257 0.91 1.84 -3.00
CA LYS A 257 1.98 1.68 -2.03
C LYS A 257 3.29 2.04 -2.73
N PRO A 258 3.82 3.26 -2.56
CA PRO A 258 4.95 3.76 -3.36
C PRO A 258 6.12 2.77 -3.44
N THR A 259 6.49 2.14 -2.34
CA THR A 259 7.56 1.14 -2.31
C THR A 259 7.30 -0.09 -3.20
N LEU A 260 6.04 -0.40 -3.54
CA LEU A 260 5.67 -1.57 -4.36
C LEU A 260 5.43 -1.24 -5.84
N VAL A 261 5.22 0.05 -6.16
CA VAL A 261 4.81 0.48 -7.50
C VAL A 261 5.82 1.40 -8.20
N GLY A 262 7.02 1.59 -7.62
CA GLY A 262 8.10 2.37 -8.23
C GLY A 262 8.21 3.82 -7.73
N GLY A 263 7.97 4.01 -6.42
CA GLY A 263 8.20 5.28 -5.74
C GLY A 263 7.19 6.38 -6.08
N PHE A 264 7.63 7.62 -6.02
CA PHE A 264 6.83 8.80 -6.37
C PHE A 264 6.47 8.80 -7.86
N SER A 265 7.45 8.58 -8.73
CA SER A 265 7.24 8.54 -10.19
C SER A 265 6.32 7.40 -10.61
N GLY A 266 6.51 6.21 -10.04
CA GLY A 266 5.65 5.07 -10.30
C GLY A 266 4.22 5.30 -9.83
N SER A 267 4.04 5.89 -8.63
CA SER A 267 2.73 6.26 -8.09
C SER A 267 2.04 7.31 -8.95
N GLN A 268 2.76 8.37 -9.35
CA GLN A 268 2.22 9.41 -10.23
C GLN A 268 1.76 8.84 -11.58
N SER A 269 2.54 7.92 -12.16
CA SER A 269 2.15 7.25 -13.41
C SER A 269 0.84 6.46 -13.27
N TRP A 270 0.61 5.79 -12.12
CA TRP A 270 -0.65 5.12 -11.85
C TRP A 270 -1.81 6.10 -11.65
N ILE A 271 -1.59 7.22 -10.93
CA ILE A 271 -2.57 8.28 -10.71
C ILE A 271 -3.03 8.86 -12.05
N ASP A 272 -2.09 9.24 -12.92
CA ASP A 272 -2.40 9.82 -14.23
C ASP A 272 -3.24 8.89 -15.11
N LEU A 273 -3.00 7.58 -15.02
CA LEU A 273 -3.77 6.57 -15.74
C LEU A 273 -5.16 6.34 -15.13
N ALA A 274 -5.24 6.30 -13.80
CA ALA A 274 -6.49 6.13 -13.07
C ALA A 274 -7.44 7.31 -13.34
N GLU A 275 -6.95 8.55 -13.24
CA GLU A 275 -7.73 9.76 -13.51
C GLU A 275 -8.25 9.80 -14.95
N LYS A 276 -7.43 9.41 -15.95
CA LYS A 276 -7.86 9.31 -17.35
C LYS A 276 -8.97 8.28 -17.59
N GLN A 277 -9.09 7.30 -16.70
CA GLN A 277 -10.08 6.21 -16.80
C GLN A 277 -11.20 6.35 -15.77
N SER A 278 -11.27 7.46 -15.05
CA SER A 278 -12.28 7.72 -14.00
C SER A 278 -12.24 6.67 -12.88
N VAL A 279 -11.04 6.19 -12.54
CA VAL A 279 -10.76 5.31 -11.40
C VAL A 279 -10.21 6.18 -10.27
N ASP A 280 -10.83 6.13 -9.11
CA ASP A 280 -10.35 6.86 -7.95
C ASP A 280 -9.16 6.13 -7.28
N TRP A 281 -8.42 6.83 -6.45
CA TRP A 281 -7.22 6.28 -5.84
C TRP A 281 -6.95 6.84 -4.43
N TRP A 282 -6.17 6.10 -3.66
CA TRP A 282 -5.52 6.61 -2.45
C TRP A 282 -4.15 5.96 -2.24
N ILE A 283 -3.34 6.62 -1.44
CA ILE A 283 -1.99 6.16 -1.09
C ILE A 283 -2.02 5.58 0.32
N THR A 284 -1.29 4.48 0.52
CA THR A 284 -1.09 3.87 1.83
C THR A 284 0.34 3.37 1.98
N SER A 285 0.73 2.93 3.17
CA SER A 285 2.07 2.39 3.42
C SER A 285 2.13 0.88 3.19
N ALA A 286 3.36 0.40 2.93
CA ALA A 286 3.74 -1.02 3.00
C ALA A 286 4.62 -1.28 4.25
N LEU A 287 4.29 -0.62 5.37
CA LEU A 287 5.00 -0.71 6.65
C LEU A 287 6.45 -0.20 6.55
N GLU A 288 6.66 0.92 5.90
CA GLU A 288 7.89 1.69 5.95
C GLU A 288 8.14 2.20 7.38
N SER A 289 9.39 2.61 7.68
CA SER A 289 9.82 3.06 9.01
C SER A 289 9.17 4.37 9.46
#